data_437e1205b84769e63fa531459c36cd02
#
_entry.id   437e1205b84769e63fa531459c36cd02
#
_cell.length_a   1.000
_cell.length_b   1.000
_cell.length_c   1.000
_cell.angle_alpha   90.00
_cell.angle_beta   90.00
_cell.angle_gamma   90.00
#
_symmetry.space_group_name_H-M   'P 1'
#
loop_
_entity.id
_entity.type
_entity.pdbx_description
1 polymer ?
#
loop_
_entity_poly.entity_id
_entity_poly.type
_entity_poly.pdbx_seq_one_letter_code
_entity_poly.pdbx_strand_id
1 'polypeptide(L)'
;MSILKIESLDKIHEAAKEFIAGMDDRTVFAFYGSMGAGKTTFIKAICEELGVEDVINSPTFAIINEYRSDTTGELIYHFDFYRINKLSEAEDIGTEDYFYSGALCFIEWPEKIDELLPGDVVNVTISENPDGSRTVNVE
;
A
#
# COMPACT_ATOMS: atom_id res chain seq x y z
N MET A 1 -13.12 4.51 -9.69
CA MET A 1 -13.65 3.68 -8.60
C MET A 1 -13.76 2.23 -9.05
N SER A 2 -13.20 1.31 -8.30
CA SER A 2 -13.21 -0.12 -8.61
C SER A 2 -13.42 -0.93 -7.35
N ILE A 3 -14.05 -2.08 -7.50
CA ILE A 3 -14.22 -3.04 -6.41
C ILE A 3 -13.61 -4.36 -6.87
N LEU A 4 -12.62 -4.84 -6.11
CA LEU A 4 -11.96 -6.10 -6.38
C LEU A 4 -12.27 -7.07 -5.25
N LYS A 5 -12.18 -8.35 -5.53
CA LYS A 5 -12.41 -9.37 -4.52
C LYS A 5 -11.21 -10.32 -4.45
N ILE A 6 -10.74 -10.55 -3.23
CA ILE A 6 -9.74 -11.59 -2.94
C ILE A 6 -10.52 -12.76 -2.37
N GLU A 7 -10.82 -13.74 -3.20
CA GLU A 7 -11.67 -14.86 -2.79
C GLU A 7 -10.98 -15.75 -1.74
N SER A 8 -9.67 -15.92 -1.87
CA SER A 8 -8.86 -16.68 -0.95
C SER A 8 -7.40 -16.25 -1.12
N LEU A 9 -6.54 -16.69 -0.22
CA LEU A 9 -5.11 -16.38 -0.30
C LEU A 9 -4.50 -16.88 -1.62
N ASP A 10 -5.00 -17.99 -2.16
CA ASP A 10 -4.55 -18.55 -3.43
C ASP A 10 -4.84 -17.61 -4.62
N LYS A 11 -5.82 -16.74 -4.48
CA LYS A 11 -6.27 -15.83 -5.54
C LYS A 11 -5.74 -14.42 -5.39
N ILE A 12 -4.88 -14.17 -4.39
CA ILE A 12 -4.44 -12.81 -4.08
C ILE A 12 -3.64 -12.19 -5.23
N HIS A 13 -2.86 -12.97 -5.97
CA HIS A 13 -2.08 -12.45 -7.09
C HIS A 13 -2.96 -12.05 -8.27
N GLU A 14 -4.09 -12.71 -8.46
CA GLU A 14 -5.06 -12.32 -9.48
C GLU A 14 -5.65 -10.95 -9.16
N ALA A 15 -6.02 -10.72 -7.90
CA ALA A 15 -6.51 -9.44 -7.44
C ALA A 15 -5.44 -8.36 -7.54
N ALA A 16 -4.17 -8.71 -7.25
CA ALA A 16 -3.06 -7.78 -7.36
C ALA A 16 -2.86 -7.33 -8.82
N LYS A 17 -2.98 -8.25 -9.78
CA LYS A 17 -2.89 -7.91 -11.20
C LYS A 17 -3.99 -6.96 -11.64
N GLU A 18 -5.21 -7.19 -11.17
CA GLU A 18 -6.34 -6.29 -11.45
C GLU A 18 -6.11 -4.91 -10.85
N PHE A 19 -5.58 -4.85 -9.63
CA PHE A 19 -5.25 -3.61 -8.97
C PHE A 19 -4.23 -2.81 -9.80
N ILE A 20 -3.16 -3.47 -10.23
CA ILE A 20 -2.10 -2.85 -11.02
C ILE A 20 -2.64 -2.33 -12.36
N ALA A 21 -3.51 -3.11 -13.00
CA ALA A 21 -4.11 -2.70 -14.27
C ALA A 21 -4.94 -1.41 -14.13
N GLY A 22 -5.48 -1.13 -12.96
CA GLY A 22 -6.27 0.06 -12.69
C GLY A 22 -5.49 1.22 -12.10
N MET A 23 -4.19 1.06 -11.87
CA MET A 23 -3.38 2.13 -11.25
C MET A 23 -3.17 3.33 -12.18
N ASP A 24 -3.07 3.08 -13.49
CA ASP A 24 -2.78 4.08 -14.51
C ASP A 24 -1.49 4.86 -14.14
N ASP A 25 -1.55 6.19 -14.10
CA ASP A 25 -0.41 7.04 -13.75
C ASP A 25 -0.40 7.46 -12.27
N ARG A 26 -1.29 6.87 -11.47
CA ARG A 26 -1.38 7.19 -10.04
C ARG A 26 -0.22 6.55 -9.29
N THR A 27 0.28 7.24 -8.28
CA THR A 27 1.49 6.78 -7.57
C THR A 27 1.33 6.66 -6.07
N VAL A 28 0.39 7.36 -5.45
CA VAL A 28 0.22 7.33 -3.99
C VAL A 28 -1.08 6.64 -3.63
N PHE A 29 -0.97 5.53 -2.89
CA PHE A 29 -2.10 4.69 -2.51
C PHE A 29 -2.15 4.53 -0.99
N ALA A 30 -3.25 4.97 -0.39
CA ALA A 30 -3.49 4.91 1.04
C ALA A 30 -4.40 3.72 1.35
N PHE A 31 -3.89 2.77 2.15
CA PHE A 31 -4.60 1.53 2.46
C PHE A 31 -5.26 1.61 3.83
N TYR A 32 -6.57 1.53 3.84
CA TYR A 32 -7.39 1.54 5.04
C TYR A 32 -7.91 0.14 5.32
N GLY A 33 -8.08 -0.17 6.57
CA GLY A 33 -8.63 -1.44 7.01
C GLY A 33 -8.20 -1.74 8.44
N SER A 34 -8.99 -2.53 9.14
CA SER A 34 -8.67 -2.91 10.51
C SER A 34 -7.41 -3.80 10.54
N MET A 35 -6.82 -3.92 11.73
CA MET A 35 -5.70 -4.84 11.95
C MET A 35 -6.12 -6.25 11.55
N GLY A 36 -5.29 -6.92 10.75
CA GLY A 36 -5.61 -8.27 10.27
C GLY A 36 -6.51 -8.33 9.05
N ALA A 37 -6.91 -7.18 8.47
CA ALA A 37 -7.72 -7.17 7.26
C ALA A 37 -6.97 -7.65 6.01
N GLY A 38 -5.63 -7.70 6.07
CA GLY A 38 -4.82 -8.18 4.95
C GLY A 38 -4.12 -7.12 4.15
N LYS A 39 -3.98 -5.91 4.69
CA LYS A 39 -3.33 -4.78 4.00
C LYS A 39 -1.90 -5.13 3.58
N THR A 40 -1.06 -5.55 4.52
CA THR A 40 0.34 -5.89 4.25
C THR A 40 0.44 -7.04 3.26
N THR A 41 -0.40 -8.05 3.42
CA THR A 41 -0.41 -9.23 2.54
C THR A 41 -0.75 -8.84 1.11
N PHE A 42 -1.72 -7.94 0.92
CA PHE A 42 -2.10 -7.48 -0.42
C PHE A 42 -1.01 -6.59 -1.03
N ILE A 43 -0.43 -5.68 -0.26
CA ILE A 43 0.68 -4.83 -0.72
C ILE A 43 1.85 -5.72 -1.15
N LYS A 44 2.16 -6.76 -0.39
CA LYS A 44 3.20 -7.71 -0.74
C LYS A 44 2.92 -8.38 -2.09
N ALA A 45 1.70 -8.83 -2.31
CA ALA A 45 1.31 -9.44 -3.58
C ALA A 45 1.44 -8.45 -4.74
N ILE A 46 1.04 -7.19 -4.53
CA ILE A 46 1.17 -6.14 -5.54
C ILE A 46 2.65 -5.93 -5.89
N CYS A 47 3.51 -5.82 -4.89
CA CYS A 47 4.95 -5.62 -5.11
C CYS A 47 5.56 -6.80 -5.86
N GLU A 48 5.18 -8.03 -5.51
CA GLU A 48 5.66 -9.22 -6.20
C GLU A 48 5.25 -9.22 -7.67
N GLU A 49 4.01 -8.81 -7.97
CA GLU A 49 3.53 -8.69 -9.35
C GLU A 49 4.20 -7.54 -10.09
N LEU A 50 4.71 -6.54 -9.39
CA LEU A 50 5.47 -5.44 -9.98
C LEU A 50 6.94 -5.80 -10.20
N GLY A 51 7.36 -7.00 -9.83
CA GLY A 51 8.71 -7.49 -10.09
C GLY A 51 9.70 -7.33 -8.94
N VAL A 52 9.23 -7.13 -7.71
CA VAL A 52 10.09 -7.08 -6.55
C VAL A 52 10.39 -8.50 -6.09
N GLU A 53 11.66 -8.87 -6.08
CA GLU A 53 12.11 -10.21 -5.67
C GLU A 53 12.60 -10.26 -4.23
N ASP A 54 12.81 -9.11 -3.60
CA ASP A 54 13.22 -9.04 -2.20
C ASP A 54 12.12 -9.55 -1.27
N VAL A 55 12.53 -9.92 -0.05
CA VAL A 55 11.57 -10.30 0.98
C VAL A 55 10.81 -9.05 1.40
N ILE A 56 9.49 -9.08 1.18
CA ILE A 56 8.62 -7.95 1.48
C ILE A 56 7.89 -8.21 2.79
N ASN A 57 8.13 -7.36 3.78
CA ASN A 57 7.48 -7.43 5.07
C ASN A 57 6.98 -6.05 5.46
N SER A 58 6.00 -6.00 6.37
CA SER A 58 5.62 -4.73 6.98
C SER A 58 6.84 -4.15 7.70
N PRO A 59 7.11 -2.84 7.59
CA PRO A 59 8.21 -2.21 8.33
C PRO A 59 8.04 -2.45 9.83
N THR A 60 9.04 -3.11 10.46
CA THR A 60 8.96 -3.46 11.87
C THR A 60 9.63 -2.42 12.76
N PHE A 61 10.79 -1.95 12.35
CA PHE A 61 11.59 -1.00 13.11
C PHE A 61 11.71 0.35 12.41
N ALA A 62 11.48 0.37 11.10
CA ALA A 62 11.48 1.59 10.32
C ALA A 62 10.06 1.90 9.87
N ILE A 63 9.75 3.18 9.66
CA ILE A 63 8.45 3.60 9.15
C ILE A 63 8.35 3.36 7.64
N ILE A 64 9.48 3.41 6.94
CA ILE A 64 9.55 3.27 5.48
C ILE A 64 10.46 2.12 5.10
N ASN A 65 10.01 1.28 4.17
CA ASN A 65 10.86 0.33 3.44
C ASN A 65 10.91 0.73 1.97
N GLU A 66 12.08 0.61 1.38
CA GLU A 66 12.30 0.87 -0.04
C GLU A 66 12.49 -0.45 -0.75
N TYR A 67 11.75 -0.65 -1.83
CA TYR A 67 11.90 -1.81 -2.71
C TYR A 67 12.21 -1.34 -4.12
N ARG A 68 12.84 -2.20 -4.89
CA ARG A 68 13.10 -1.92 -6.31
C ARG A 68 12.60 -3.08 -7.14
N SER A 69 11.88 -2.78 -8.21
CA SER A 69 11.45 -3.78 -9.17
C SER A 69 12.66 -4.30 -9.94
N ASP A 70 12.85 -5.62 -9.98
CA ASP A 70 13.93 -6.24 -10.73
C ASP A 70 13.66 -6.27 -12.24
N THR A 71 12.40 -6.04 -12.64
CA THR A 71 12.01 -6.00 -14.05
C THR A 71 12.09 -4.60 -14.65
N THR A 72 11.66 -3.56 -13.91
CA THR A 72 11.58 -2.19 -14.44
C THR A 72 12.63 -1.25 -13.85
N GLY A 73 13.22 -1.61 -12.71
CA GLY A 73 14.13 -0.74 -11.96
C GLY A 73 13.43 0.36 -11.16
N GLU A 74 12.12 0.40 -11.16
CA GLU A 74 11.35 1.42 -10.44
C GLU A 74 11.44 1.24 -8.93
N LEU A 75 11.46 2.37 -8.21
CA LEU A 75 11.45 2.38 -6.75
C LEU A 75 10.01 2.34 -6.25
N ILE A 76 9.81 1.59 -5.16
CA ILE A 76 8.52 1.47 -4.48
C ILE A 76 8.77 1.71 -2.99
N TYR A 77 8.01 2.61 -2.40
CA TYR A 77 8.10 2.91 -0.97
C TYR A 77 6.89 2.36 -0.25
N HIS A 78 7.14 1.59 0.81
CA HIS A 78 6.09 1.00 1.64
C HIS A 78 6.17 1.64 3.03
N PHE A 79 5.12 2.36 3.41
CA PHE A 79 5.04 3.08 4.67
C PHE A 79 4.10 2.35 5.63
N ASP A 80 4.46 2.34 6.92
CA ASP A 80 3.58 1.87 7.96
C ASP A 80 3.64 2.85 9.15
N PHE A 81 2.57 3.58 9.34
CA PHE A 81 2.49 4.61 10.38
C PHE A 81 1.81 4.14 11.66
N TYR A 82 1.59 2.83 11.81
CA TYR A 82 0.86 2.29 12.96
C TYR A 82 1.41 2.75 14.30
N ARG A 83 2.74 2.83 14.43
CA ARG A 83 3.43 3.09 15.71
C ARG A 83 3.74 4.55 15.97
N ILE A 84 3.47 5.45 15.04
CA ILE A 84 3.73 6.86 15.31
C ILE A 84 2.69 7.42 16.29
N ASN A 85 3.14 8.32 17.13
CA ASN A 85 2.29 8.98 18.12
C ASN A 85 1.97 10.42 17.76
N LYS A 86 2.83 11.05 16.95
CA LYS A 86 2.70 12.46 16.55
C LYS A 86 2.98 12.61 15.07
N LEU A 87 2.26 13.53 14.44
CA LEU A 87 2.45 13.85 13.03
C LEU A 87 3.89 14.28 12.74
N SER A 88 4.54 14.97 13.68
CA SER A 88 5.92 15.41 13.53
C SER A 88 6.90 14.27 13.27
N GLU A 89 6.63 13.07 13.75
CA GLU A 89 7.49 11.92 13.51
C GLU A 89 7.51 11.57 12.01
N ALA A 90 6.36 11.68 11.32
CA ALA A 90 6.30 11.47 9.89
C ALA A 90 6.95 12.62 9.13
N GLU A 91 6.77 13.86 9.59
CA GLU A 91 7.38 15.02 8.97
C GLU A 91 8.91 14.97 9.07
N ASP A 92 9.43 14.52 10.19
CA ASP A 92 10.88 14.44 10.45
C ASP A 92 11.60 13.48 9.50
N ILE A 93 10.93 12.46 9.00
CA ILE A 93 11.54 11.53 8.03
C ILE A 93 11.39 11.99 6.58
N GLY A 94 10.76 13.14 6.34
CA GLY A 94 10.59 13.68 5.00
C GLY A 94 9.51 12.99 4.18
N THR A 95 8.45 12.51 4.83
CA THR A 95 7.38 11.75 4.19
C THR A 95 6.83 12.41 2.93
N GLU A 96 6.60 13.73 2.97
CA GLU A 96 6.04 14.45 1.83
C GLU A 96 6.95 14.41 0.61
N ASP A 97 8.26 14.42 0.79
CA ASP A 97 9.22 14.34 -0.32
C ASP A 97 9.05 13.03 -1.09
N TYR A 98 8.77 11.95 -0.40
CA TYR A 98 8.51 10.64 -1.03
C TYR A 98 7.20 10.69 -1.82
N PHE A 99 6.15 11.28 -1.26
CA PHE A 99 4.84 11.33 -1.92
C PHE A 99 4.89 12.13 -3.23
N TYR A 100 5.74 13.13 -3.30
CA TYR A 100 5.87 13.98 -4.48
C TYR A 100 7.06 13.61 -5.37
N SER A 101 7.71 12.48 -5.10
CA SER A 101 8.88 12.03 -5.86
C SER A 101 8.53 11.40 -7.21
N GLY A 102 7.29 11.00 -7.40
CA GLY A 102 6.87 10.26 -8.59
C GLY A 102 7.01 8.74 -8.47
N ALA A 103 7.63 8.26 -7.39
CA ALA A 103 7.74 6.82 -7.14
C ALA A 103 6.43 6.28 -6.54
N LEU A 104 6.19 4.99 -6.70
CA LEU A 104 5.04 4.34 -6.08
C LEU A 104 5.16 4.37 -4.56
N CYS A 105 4.09 4.75 -3.89
CA CYS A 105 4.02 4.81 -2.44
C CYS A 105 2.78 4.05 -1.97
N PHE A 106 2.98 3.01 -1.20
CA PHE A 106 1.91 2.24 -0.57
C PHE A 106 1.95 2.53 0.93
N ILE A 107 0.85 3.02 1.47
CA ILE A 107 0.78 3.56 2.84
C ILE A 107 -0.19 2.75 3.67
N GLU A 108 0.29 2.19 4.79
CA GLU A 108 -0.57 1.56 5.81
C GLU A 108 -0.76 2.54 6.96
N TRP A 109 -1.95 2.52 7.54
CA TRP A 109 -2.36 3.42 8.61
C TRP A 109 -2.26 4.90 8.21
N PRO A 110 -2.80 5.26 7.04
CA PRO A 110 -2.73 6.65 6.55
C PRO A 110 -3.50 7.63 7.41
N GLU A 111 -4.46 7.16 8.20
CA GLU A 111 -5.23 8.00 9.11
C GLU A 111 -4.35 8.69 10.15
N LYS A 112 -3.16 8.15 10.41
CA LYS A 112 -2.18 8.74 11.33
C LYS A 112 -1.52 9.99 10.75
N ILE A 113 -1.52 10.12 9.42
CA ILE A 113 -0.82 11.21 8.72
C ILE A 113 -1.74 11.86 7.67
N ASP A 114 -3.03 11.87 7.93
CA ASP A 114 -4.04 12.34 6.98
C ASP A 114 -3.71 13.73 6.40
N GLU A 115 -3.19 14.62 7.23
CA GLU A 115 -2.83 15.98 6.84
C GLU A 115 -1.68 16.05 5.81
N LEU A 116 -0.87 15.00 5.71
CA LEU A 116 0.27 14.97 4.79
C LEU A 116 -0.06 14.31 3.45
N LEU A 117 -1.23 13.69 3.32
CA LEU A 117 -1.59 12.98 2.09
C LEU A 117 -1.81 13.96 0.93
N PRO A 118 -1.30 13.62 -0.27
CA PRO A 118 -1.56 14.46 -1.46
C PRO A 118 -3.05 14.49 -1.82
N GLY A 119 -3.47 15.54 -2.50
CA GLY A 119 -4.86 15.68 -2.92
C GLY A 119 -5.33 14.64 -3.92
N ASP A 120 -4.40 14.04 -4.65
CA ASP A 120 -4.70 13.00 -5.66
C ASP A 120 -4.46 11.58 -5.15
N VAL A 121 -4.32 11.40 -3.84
CA VAL A 121 -4.14 10.08 -3.24
C VAL A 121 -5.30 9.16 -3.59
N VAL A 122 -4.98 7.90 -3.90
CA VAL A 122 -5.99 6.87 -4.14
C VAL A 122 -6.27 6.15 -2.83
N ASN A 123 -7.52 6.14 -2.41
CA ASN A 123 -7.92 5.46 -1.18
C ASN A 123 -8.30 4.01 -1.48
N VAL A 124 -7.68 3.07 -0.78
CA VAL A 124 -7.91 1.64 -0.93
C VAL A 124 -8.37 1.09 0.41
N THR A 125 -9.59 0.59 0.45
CA THR A 125 -10.16 0.04 1.68
C THR A 125 -10.28 -1.47 1.55
N ILE A 126 -9.71 -2.21 2.50
CA ILE A 126 -9.78 -3.67 2.53
C ILE A 126 -10.63 -4.08 3.73
N SER A 127 -11.64 -4.91 3.47
CA SER A 127 -12.50 -5.44 4.52
C SER A 127 -12.65 -6.94 4.37
N GLU A 128 -12.73 -7.63 5.52
CA GLU A 128 -12.95 -9.08 5.56
C GLU A 128 -14.44 -9.38 5.51
N ASN A 129 -14.83 -10.31 4.66
CA ASN A 129 -16.21 -10.77 4.56
C ASN A 129 -16.45 -11.98 5.48
N PRO A 130 -17.73 -12.29 5.82
CA PRO A 130 -18.02 -13.43 6.71
C PRO A 130 -17.51 -14.78 6.23
N ASP A 131 -17.33 -14.95 4.92
CA ASP A 131 -16.84 -16.22 4.34
C ASP A 131 -15.31 -16.28 4.29
N GLY A 132 -14.61 -15.28 4.83
CA GLY A 132 -13.15 -15.23 4.82
C GLY A 132 -12.54 -14.56 3.59
N SER A 133 -13.35 -14.24 2.58
CA SER A 133 -12.87 -13.47 1.45
C SER A 133 -12.67 -12.02 1.84
N ARG A 134 -11.98 -11.25 1.00
CA ARG A 134 -11.74 -9.82 1.23
C ARG A 134 -12.31 -9.01 0.09
N THR A 135 -12.88 -7.86 0.42
CA THR A 135 -13.30 -6.87 -0.57
C THR A 135 -12.30 -5.72 -0.58
N VAL A 136 -11.81 -5.37 -1.76
CA VAL A 136 -10.88 -4.25 -1.94
C VAL A 136 -11.61 -3.17 -2.74
N ASN A 137 -11.83 -2.04 -2.10
CA ASN A 137 -12.54 -0.91 -2.68
C ASN A 137 -11.52 0.18 -3.01
N VAL A 138 -11.40 0.53 -4.29
CA VAL A 138 -10.40 1.50 -4.79
C VAL A 138 -11.13 2.75 -5.27
N GLU A 139 -10.79 3.89 -4.68
CA GLU A 139 -11.43 5.17 -5.01
C GLU A 139 -10.45 6.22 -5.52
#